data_cf3a30a1d1ade407ae826daf32b93680
#
_entry.id   cf3a30a1d1ade407ae826daf32b93680
#
_cell.length_a   1.000
_cell.length_b   1.000
_cell.length_c   1.000
_cell.angle_alpha   90.00
_cell.angle_beta   90.00
_cell.angle_gamma   90.00
#
_symmetry.space_group_name_H-M   'P 1'
#
loop_
_entity.id
_entity.type
_entity.pdbx_description
1 polymer ?
#
loop_
_entity_poly.entity_id
_entity_poly.type
_entity_poly.pdbx_seq_one_letter_code
_entity_poly.pdbx_strand_id
1 'polypeptide(L)'
;SYGGESGGTPRHLASPETYVDDFSAAVDFAGKQPFVDRNRIGAIGICGSGGFGVAAAAIDPRIRAVATVSMYDMGRERRQGYLDVMGVAERKKYLEEIAAQRWSEVDGAPVRMLMGTPDSIDEHSPEVAKEFFDYYRTPRGQHPRCTTGITYTSSAPMMNFFPFANIE
;
A
#
# COMPACT_ATOMS: atom_id res chain seq x y z
N SER A 1 -5.59 4.07 -6.25
CA SER A 1 -4.18 4.01 -6.63
C SER A 1 -3.85 5.08 -7.65
N TYR A 2 -2.82 5.84 -7.41
CA TYR A 2 -2.41 6.96 -8.24
C TYR A 2 -1.10 6.69 -8.99
N GLY A 3 -0.83 5.44 -9.30
CA GLY A 3 0.33 4.99 -10.06
C GLY A 3 -0.04 4.27 -11.36
N GLY A 4 0.96 3.85 -12.12
CA GLY A 4 0.81 3.09 -13.35
C GLY A 4 -0.06 3.80 -14.38
N GLU A 5 -1.10 3.12 -14.84
CA GLU A 5 -2.09 3.64 -15.80
C GLU A 5 -3.28 4.36 -15.16
N SER A 6 -3.39 4.33 -13.83
CA SER A 6 -4.45 5.04 -13.12
C SER A 6 -4.34 6.54 -13.34
N GLY A 7 -5.49 7.20 -13.57
CA GLY A 7 -5.56 8.64 -13.67
C GLY A 7 -5.55 9.35 -12.32
N GLY A 8 -5.68 10.68 -12.35
CA GLY A 8 -5.85 11.50 -11.16
C GLY A 8 -4.55 12.02 -10.52
N THR A 9 -4.75 12.89 -9.56
CA THR A 9 -3.70 13.53 -8.75
C THR A 9 -4.10 13.48 -7.28
N PRO A 10 -3.13 13.46 -6.34
CA PRO A 10 -1.68 13.38 -6.55
C PRO A 10 -1.22 12.02 -7.06
N ARG A 11 -0.02 11.98 -7.68
CA ARG A 11 0.56 10.73 -8.18
C ARG A 11 1.39 10.04 -7.11
N HIS A 12 1.41 8.70 -7.15
CA HIS A 12 2.21 7.85 -6.25
C HIS A 12 1.93 8.03 -4.75
N LEU A 13 0.79 8.60 -4.40
CA LEU A 13 0.36 8.69 -3.01
C LEU A 13 -0.10 7.31 -2.52
N ALA A 14 0.37 6.90 -1.34
CA ALA A 14 -0.18 5.77 -0.60
C ALA A 14 -1.03 6.30 0.56
N SER A 15 -2.36 6.27 0.40
CA SER A 15 -3.33 6.67 1.41
C SER A 15 -4.16 5.46 1.82
N PRO A 16 -4.10 5.02 3.10
CA PRO A 16 -4.93 3.93 3.59
C PRO A 16 -6.42 4.17 3.35
N GLU A 17 -6.89 5.38 3.61
CA GLU A 17 -8.30 5.75 3.43
C GLU A 17 -8.74 5.59 1.98
N THR A 18 -7.92 6.08 1.04
CA THR A 18 -8.21 5.94 -0.39
C THR A 18 -8.21 4.47 -0.82
N TYR A 19 -7.26 3.67 -0.33
CA TYR A 19 -7.21 2.25 -0.68
C TYR A 19 -8.39 1.46 -0.12
N VAL A 20 -8.88 1.80 1.07
CA VAL A 20 -10.10 1.22 1.64
C VAL A 20 -11.33 1.63 0.82
N ASP A 21 -11.43 2.91 0.45
CA ASP A 21 -12.53 3.44 -0.36
C ASP A 21 -12.53 2.87 -1.79
N ASP A 22 -11.36 2.60 -2.37
CA ASP A 22 -11.23 1.93 -3.68
C ASP A 22 -11.93 0.55 -3.71
N PHE A 23 -11.93 -0.20 -2.59
CA PHE A 23 -12.71 -1.44 -2.48
C PHE A 23 -14.21 -1.18 -2.55
N SER A 24 -14.71 -0.17 -1.86
CA SER A 24 -16.12 0.21 -1.90
C SER A 24 -16.52 0.73 -3.29
N ALA A 25 -15.66 1.53 -3.94
CA ALA A 25 -15.86 1.98 -5.31
C ALA A 25 -15.87 0.81 -6.32
N ALA A 26 -15.03 -0.20 -6.09
CA ALA A 26 -15.06 -1.42 -6.91
C ALA A 26 -16.38 -2.21 -6.73
N VAL A 27 -16.93 -2.24 -5.50
CA VAL A 27 -18.24 -2.82 -5.22
C VAL A 27 -19.36 -2.05 -5.94
N ASP A 28 -19.29 -0.71 -5.94
CA ASP A 28 -20.23 0.15 -6.69
C ASP A 28 -20.21 -0.20 -8.18
N PHE A 29 -19.02 -0.30 -8.75
CA PHE A 29 -18.85 -0.67 -10.16
C PHE A 29 -19.37 -2.08 -10.46
N ALA A 30 -18.95 -3.06 -9.66
CA ALA A 30 -19.37 -4.45 -9.81
C ALA A 30 -20.90 -4.58 -9.72
N GLY A 31 -21.52 -3.92 -8.74
CA GLY A 31 -22.96 -3.98 -8.50
C GLY A 31 -23.81 -3.34 -9.60
N LYS A 32 -23.22 -2.60 -10.53
CA LYS A 32 -23.89 -2.09 -11.74
C LYS A 32 -23.86 -3.08 -12.91
N GLN A 33 -23.07 -4.14 -12.83
CA GLN A 33 -22.98 -5.09 -13.92
C GLN A 33 -24.18 -6.02 -13.92
N PRO A 34 -24.82 -6.30 -15.09
CA PRO A 34 -26.05 -7.08 -15.16
C PRO A 34 -25.88 -8.56 -14.79
N PHE A 35 -24.64 -9.04 -14.75
CA PHE A 35 -24.31 -10.42 -14.40
C PHE A 35 -23.85 -10.60 -12.94
N VAL A 36 -23.85 -9.51 -12.13
CA VAL A 36 -23.40 -9.54 -10.73
C VAL A 36 -24.61 -9.58 -9.78
N ASP A 37 -24.61 -10.58 -8.91
CA ASP A 37 -25.52 -10.62 -7.77
C ASP A 37 -24.96 -9.74 -6.63
N ARG A 38 -25.63 -8.61 -6.36
CA ARG A 38 -25.26 -7.65 -5.32
C ARG A 38 -25.23 -8.23 -3.91
N ASN A 39 -25.91 -9.35 -3.68
CA ASN A 39 -25.92 -10.01 -2.38
C ASN A 39 -24.75 -11.01 -2.21
N ARG A 40 -23.93 -11.19 -3.23
CA ARG A 40 -22.87 -12.20 -3.28
C ARG A 40 -21.52 -11.63 -3.76
N ILE A 41 -21.23 -10.38 -3.41
CA ILE A 41 -19.94 -9.75 -3.73
C ILE A 41 -18.95 -10.10 -2.63
N GLY A 42 -17.79 -10.60 -3.02
CA GLY A 42 -16.64 -10.83 -2.15
C GLY A 42 -15.41 -10.09 -2.64
N ALA A 43 -14.42 -9.95 -1.76
CA ALA A 43 -13.14 -9.33 -2.08
C ALA A 43 -11.97 -10.28 -1.81
N ILE A 44 -10.93 -10.19 -2.63
CA ILE A 44 -9.66 -10.86 -2.39
C ILE A 44 -8.57 -9.80 -2.30
N GLY A 45 -7.91 -9.71 -1.14
CA GLY A 45 -6.79 -8.81 -0.93
C GLY A 45 -5.46 -9.57 -0.97
N ILE A 46 -4.55 -9.16 -1.86
CA ILE A 46 -3.25 -9.82 -2.03
C ILE A 46 -2.15 -8.92 -1.47
N CYS A 47 -1.21 -9.48 -0.69
CA CYS A 47 -0.08 -8.75 -0.12
C CYS A 47 -0.57 -7.60 0.79
N GLY A 48 -0.06 -6.39 0.67
CA GLY A 48 -0.51 -5.22 1.44
C GLY A 48 -1.99 -4.88 1.26
N SER A 49 -2.60 -5.18 0.09
CA SER A 49 -4.02 -4.93 -0.13
C SER A 49 -4.93 -5.87 0.67
N GLY A 50 -4.39 -6.95 1.24
CA GLY A 50 -5.13 -7.78 2.19
C GLY A 50 -5.63 -6.98 3.39
N GLY A 51 -4.78 -6.14 3.98
CA GLY A 51 -5.17 -5.26 5.09
C GLY A 51 -6.24 -4.24 4.70
N PHE A 52 -6.12 -3.62 3.52
CA PHE A 52 -7.13 -2.67 3.04
C PHE A 52 -8.46 -3.36 2.73
N GLY A 53 -8.43 -4.57 2.14
CA GLY A 53 -9.64 -5.35 1.87
C GLY A 53 -10.37 -5.78 3.14
N VAL A 54 -9.62 -6.18 4.19
CA VAL A 54 -10.18 -6.50 5.51
C VAL A 54 -10.81 -5.26 6.14
N ALA A 55 -10.10 -4.12 6.16
CA ALA A 55 -10.63 -2.87 6.70
C ALA A 55 -11.89 -2.41 5.93
N ALA A 56 -11.92 -2.55 4.60
CA ALA A 56 -13.08 -2.24 3.79
C ALA A 56 -14.27 -3.15 4.13
N ALA A 57 -14.04 -4.46 4.25
CA ALA A 57 -15.11 -5.41 4.61
C ALA A 57 -15.70 -5.15 6.01
N ALA A 58 -14.89 -4.63 6.93
CA ALA A 58 -15.35 -4.27 8.28
C ALA A 58 -16.31 -3.07 8.31
N ILE A 59 -16.27 -2.19 7.30
CA ILE A 59 -17.10 -0.98 7.24
C ILE A 59 -18.08 -0.95 6.07
N ASP A 60 -17.95 -1.82 5.08
CA ASP A 60 -18.85 -1.94 3.94
C ASP A 60 -19.56 -3.31 3.94
N PRO A 61 -20.79 -3.41 4.47
CA PRO A 61 -21.51 -4.68 4.57
C PRO A 61 -21.91 -5.28 3.23
N ARG A 62 -21.70 -4.60 2.12
CA ARG A 62 -21.92 -5.12 0.77
C ARG A 62 -20.82 -6.10 0.36
N ILE A 63 -19.65 -6.04 1.02
CA ILE A 63 -18.58 -7.05 0.89
C ILE A 63 -18.97 -8.22 1.80
N ARG A 64 -19.52 -9.29 1.21
CA ARG A 64 -20.10 -10.42 1.96
C ARG A 64 -19.09 -11.47 2.39
N ALA A 65 -17.92 -11.44 1.79
CA ALA A 65 -16.81 -12.32 2.13
C ALA A 65 -15.49 -11.64 1.76
N VAL A 66 -14.46 -11.88 2.56
CA VAL A 66 -13.10 -11.44 2.25
C VAL A 66 -12.14 -12.62 2.38
N ALA A 67 -11.23 -12.71 1.45
CA ALA A 67 -10.09 -13.62 1.51
C ALA A 67 -8.78 -12.83 1.38
N THR A 68 -7.74 -13.30 2.02
CA THR A 68 -6.42 -12.66 1.93
C THR A 68 -5.36 -13.68 1.48
N VAL A 69 -4.41 -13.22 0.69
CA VAL A 69 -3.28 -14.03 0.21
C VAL A 69 -1.98 -13.33 0.58
N SER A 70 -1.12 -13.98 1.34
CA SER A 70 0.16 -13.42 1.81
C SER A 70 0.02 -12.01 2.41
N MET A 71 -1.06 -11.80 3.17
CA MET A 71 -1.39 -10.51 3.76
C MET A 71 -0.39 -10.11 4.84
N TYR A 72 -0.11 -8.81 4.91
CA TYR A 72 0.54 -8.20 6.07
C TYR A 72 -0.09 -6.83 6.39
N ASP A 73 0.07 -6.39 7.64
CA ASP A 73 -0.38 -5.09 8.11
C ASP A 73 0.61 -4.01 7.67
N MET A 74 0.23 -3.25 6.63
CA MET A 74 1.03 -2.13 6.10
C MET A 74 1.29 -1.05 7.15
N GLY A 75 0.35 -0.81 8.06
CA GLY A 75 0.54 0.14 9.15
C GLY A 75 1.56 -0.36 10.17
N ARG A 76 1.52 -1.64 10.53
CA ARG A 76 2.52 -2.27 11.41
C ARG A 76 3.90 -2.25 10.77
N GLU A 77 3.99 -2.61 9.50
CA GLU A 77 5.25 -2.58 8.76
C GLU A 77 5.87 -1.16 8.81
N ARG A 78 5.07 -0.12 8.61
CA ARG A 78 5.56 1.27 8.70
C ARG A 78 5.88 1.72 10.12
N ARG A 79 5.19 1.19 11.14
CA ARG A 79 5.44 1.53 12.56
C ARG A 79 6.62 0.78 13.15
N GLN A 80 6.84 -0.45 12.75
CA GLN A 80 7.79 -1.38 13.39
C GLN A 80 8.89 -1.86 12.45
N GLY A 81 8.81 -1.55 11.16
CA GLY A 81 9.75 -2.03 10.15
C GLY A 81 9.54 -3.49 9.78
N TYR A 82 10.28 -3.95 8.79
CA TYR A 82 10.30 -5.36 8.40
C TYR A 82 10.79 -6.22 9.57
N LEU A 83 10.07 -7.27 9.90
CA LEU A 83 10.31 -8.14 11.06
C LEU A 83 10.28 -7.43 12.43
N ASP A 84 9.58 -6.31 12.52
CA ASP A 84 9.38 -5.54 13.77
C ASP A 84 10.71 -5.07 14.43
N VAL A 85 11.72 -4.79 13.64
CA VAL A 85 13.05 -4.37 14.13
C VAL A 85 13.14 -2.87 14.48
N MET A 86 12.15 -2.08 14.09
CA MET A 86 12.13 -0.64 14.35
C MET A 86 11.55 -0.34 15.74
N GLY A 87 12.37 0.15 16.65
CA GLY A 87 11.96 0.62 17.96
C GLY A 87 11.33 2.01 17.94
N VAL A 88 10.95 2.49 19.12
CA VAL A 88 10.30 3.81 19.28
C VAL A 88 11.23 4.95 18.85
N ALA A 89 12.52 4.87 19.17
CA ALA A 89 13.50 5.90 18.84
C ALA A 89 13.71 6.03 17.32
N GLU A 90 13.88 4.89 16.64
CA GLU A 90 14.04 4.84 15.19
C GLU A 90 12.79 5.35 14.48
N ARG A 91 11.60 4.96 14.95
CA ARG A 91 10.33 5.47 14.40
C ARG A 91 10.19 6.98 14.57
N LYS A 92 10.58 7.52 15.74
CA LYS A 92 10.57 8.97 15.98
C LYS A 92 11.48 9.69 15.01
N LYS A 93 12.71 9.20 14.83
CA LYS A 93 13.67 9.74 13.85
C LYS A 93 13.12 9.68 12.44
N TYR A 94 12.49 8.58 12.06
CA TYR A 94 11.85 8.43 10.74
C TYR A 94 10.74 9.45 10.51
N LEU A 95 9.90 9.72 11.53
CA LEU A 95 8.88 10.76 11.45
C LEU A 95 9.47 12.18 11.33
N GLU A 96 10.58 12.46 12.02
CA GLU A 96 11.31 13.72 11.89
C GLU A 96 11.87 13.90 10.46
N GLU A 97 12.42 12.84 9.86
CA GLU A 97 12.88 12.84 8.47
C GLU A 97 11.73 13.09 7.47
N ILE A 98 10.56 12.48 7.69
CA ILE A 98 9.37 12.70 6.87
C ILE A 98 8.91 14.16 6.99
N ALA A 99 8.91 14.73 8.19
CA ALA A 99 8.53 16.11 8.41
C ALA A 99 9.50 17.09 7.72
N ALA A 100 10.81 16.84 7.81
CA ALA A 100 11.82 17.61 7.10
C ALA A 100 11.64 17.54 5.57
N GLN A 101 11.35 16.34 5.04
CA GLN A 101 11.06 16.17 3.62
C GLN A 101 9.83 16.99 3.18
N ARG A 102 8.76 17.01 3.98
CA ARG A 102 7.58 17.83 3.68
C ARG A 102 7.91 19.30 3.57
N TRP A 103 8.74 19.84 4.48
CA TRP A 103 9.21 21.21 4.40
C TRP A 103 10.01 21.47 3.13
N SER A 104 10.92 20.58 2.78
CA SER A 104 11.70 20.68 1.54
C SER A 104 10.80 20.71 0.30
N GLU A 105 9.75 19.89 0.25
CA GLU A 105 8.79 19.86 -0.87
C GLU A 105 7.95 21.16 -0.93
N VAL A 106 7.56 21.73 0.20
CA VAL A 106 6.89 23.04 0.27
C VAL A 106 7.80 24.17 -0.25
N ASP A 107 9.10 24.06 0.01
CA ASP A 107 10.11 25.01 -0.47
C ASP A 107 10.52 24.76 -1.94
N GLY A 108 9.87 23.82 -2.62
CA GLY A 108 10.05 23.56 -4.05
C GLY A 108 11.04 22.45 -4.40
N ALA A 109 11.53 21.68 -3.43
CA ALA A 109 12.35 20.51 -3.72
C ALA A 109 11.52 19.40 -4.40
N PRO A 110 12.15 18.51 -5.19
CA PRO A 110 11.48 17.37 -5.80
C PRO A 110 10.85 16.44 -4.76
N VAL A 111 9.70 15.86 -5.11
CA VAL A 111 9.07 14.82 -4.30
C VAL A 111 10.00 13.63 -4.17
N ARG A 112 10.32 13.26 -2.93
CA ARG A 112 11.12 12.06 -2.66
C ARG A 112 10.25 10.82 -2.77
N MET A 113 10.77 9.81 -3.47
CA MET A 113 10.12 8.51 -3.62
C MET A 113 10.70 7.49 -2.63
N LEU A 114 9.84 6.61 -2.16
CA LEU A 114 10.19 5.39 -1.44
C LEU A 114 9.90 4.20 -2.36
N MET A 115 10.96 3.50 -2.74
CA MET A 115 10.85 2.37 -3.66
C MET A 115 10.54 1.08 -2.91
N GLY A 116 9.51 0.35 -3.34
CA GLY A 116 9.17 -0.98 -2.79
C GLY A 116 10.08 -2.09 -3.32
N THR A 117 10.72 -1.87 -4.47
CA THR A 117 11.69 -2.79 -5.06
C THR A 117 12.95 -2.01 -5.38
N PRO A 118 14.14 -2.46 -4.98
CA PRO A 118 15.39 -1.79 -5.31
C PRO A 118 15.64 -1.79 -6.84
N ASP A 119 16.46 -0.84 -7.31
CA ASP A 119 16.85 -0.75 -8.71
C ASP A 119 18.01 -1.70 -9.06
N SER A 120 18.75 -2.15 -8.06
CA SER A 120 19.84 -3.13 -8.18
C SER A 120 19.93 -3.98 -6.92
N ILE A 121 20.51 -5.15 -7.04
CA ILE A 121 20.81 -6.08 -5.95
C ILE A 121 22.27 -6.49 -6.00
N ASP A 122 22.80 -6.88 -4.84
CA ASP A 122 24.13 -7.43 -4.66
C ASP A 122 24.10 -8.66 -3.73
N GLU A 123 25.29 -9.19 -3.39
CA GLU A 123 25.42 -10.36 -2.52
C GLU A 123 24.91 -10.11 -1.09
N HIS A 124 24.97 -8.86 -0.62
CA HIS A 124 24.57 -8.44 0.73
C HIS A 124 23.08 -8.05 0.81
N SER A 125 22.39 -7.96 -0.33
CA SER A 125 20.98 -7.61 -0.36
C SER A 125 20.16 -8.66 0.38
N PRO A 126 19.18 -8.25 1.22
CA PRO A 126 18.25 -9.18 1.87
C PRO A 126 17.54 -10.09 0.87
N GLU A 127 17.29 -11.35 1.23
CA GLU A 127 16.67 -12.33 0.33
C GLU A 127 15.33 -11.84 -0.23
N VAL A 128 14.49 -11.23 0.60
CA VAL A 128 13.22 -10.65 0.16
C VAL A 128 13.41 -9.57 -0.92
N ALA A 129 14.48 -8.77 -0.83
CA ALA A 129 14.79 -7.77 -1.84
C ALA A 129 15.24 -8.41 -3.17
N LYS A 130 15.99 -9.52 -3.09
CA LYS A 130 16.38 -10.31 -4.27
C LYS A 130 15.18 -10.92 -4.97
N GLU A 131 14.26 -11.53 -4.21
CA GLU A 131 13.01 -12.10 -4.74
C GLU A 131 12.11 -11.04 -5.39
N PHE A 132 11.98 -9.87 -4.75
CA PHE A 132 11.22 -8.75 -5.32
C PHE A 132 11.85 -8.21 -6.59
N PHE A 133 13.18 -8.07 -6.61
CA PHE A 133 13.91 -7.66 -7.80
C PHE A 133 13.70 -8.68 -8.94
N ASP A 134 13.90 -9.96 -8.66
CA ASP A 134 13.74 -11.04 -9.65
C ASP A 134 12.34 -11.09 -10.26
N TYR A 135 11.32 -10.71 -9.51
CA TYR A 135 9.96 -10.62 -10.04
C TYR A 135 9.68 -9.27 -10.72
N TYR A 136 9.85 -8.15 -10.03
CA TYR A 136 9.38 -6.85 -10.49
C TYR A 136 10.34 -6.12 -11.43
N ARG A 137 11.61 -6.52 -11.50
CA ARG A 137 12.64 -5.90 -12.37
C ARG A 137 13.08 -6.81 -13.53
N THR A 138 12.42 -7.93 -13.72
CA THR A 138 12.69 -8.90 -14.80
C THR A 138 11.41 -9.15 -15.62
N PRO A 139 11.52 -9.79 -16.80
CA PRO A 139 10.34 -10.13 -17.61
C PRO A 139 9.28 -11.01 -16.93
N ARG A 140 9.54 -11.53 -15.73
CA ARG A 140 8.56 -12.31 -14.96
C ARG A 140 7.32 -11.50 -14.59
N GLY A 141 7.48 -10.25 -14.13
CA GLY A 141 6.37 -9.43 -13.66
C GLY A 141 6.58 -7.94 -13.88
N GLN A 142 7.65 -7.55 -14.59
CA GLN A 142 7.89 -6.15 -14.90
C GLN A 142 6.82 -5.58 -15.84
N HIS A 143 6.37 -4.38 -15.51
CA HIS A 143 5.53 -3.58 -16.41
C HIS A 143 6.17 -2.21 -16.60
N PRO A 144 6.22 -1.68 -17.87
CA PRO A 144 6.92 -0.41 -18.16
C PRO A 144 6.41 0.80 -17.37
N ARG A 145 5.14 0.76 -16.92
CA ARG A 145 4.51 1.83 -16.15
C ARG A 145 4.48 1.57 -14.65
N CYS A 146 5.03 0.43 -14.18
CA CYS A 146 5.13 0.12 -12.76
C CYS A 146 6.44 0.65 -12.21
N THR A 147 6.37 1.66 -11.33
CA THR A 147 7.55 2.21 -10.66
C THR A 147 7.83 1.53 -9.32
N THR A 148 6.92 0.71 -8.80
CA THR A 148 6.96 0.12 -7.44
C THR A 148 7.19 1.14 -6.31
N GLY A 149 7.03 2.43 -6.61
CA GLY A 149 7.35 3.53 -5.70
C GLY A 149 6.11 4.30 -5.23
N ILE A 150 6.19 4.77 -4.00
CA ILE A 150 5.23 5.71 -3.39
C ILE A 150 5.96 6.96 -2.91
N THR A 151 5.24 8.04 -2.64
CA THR A 151 5.86 9.22 -2.04
C THR A 151 6.38 8.90 -0.63
N TYR A 152 7.57 9.38 -0.30
CA TYR A 152 8.19 9.14 1.02
C TYR A 152 7.30 9.62 2.17
N THR A 153 6.62 10.76 1.96
CA THR A 153 5.71 11.37 2.94
C THR A 153 4.45 10.56 3.19
N SER A 154 4.08 9.62 2.30
CA SER A 154 2.97 8.68 2.50
C SER A 154 3.19 7.70 3.66
N SER A 155 4.44 7.53 4.11
CA SER A 155 4.74 6.62 5.23
C SER A 155 4.12 7.07 6.54
N ALA A 156 4.01 8.37 6.80
CA ALA A 156 3.44 8.88 8.05
C ALA A 156 1.93 8.55 8.20
N PRO A 157 1.04 8.88 7.24
CA PRO A 157 -0.37 8.47 7.35
C PRO A 157 -0.54 6.94 7.34
N MET A 158 0.33 6.20 6.64
CA MET A 158 0.28 4.74 6.66
C MET A 158 0.53 4.17 8.06
N MET A 159 1.37 4.82 8.90
CA MET A 159 1.59 4.40 10.30
C MET A 159 0.32 4.42 11.14
N ASN A 160 -0.69 5.23 10.78
CA ASN A 160 -1.97 5.31 11.48
C ASN A 160 -3.00 4.27 10.99
N PHE A 161 -2.64 3.44 10.04
CA PHE A 161 -3.52 2.39 9.55
C PHE A 161 -3.50 1.17 10.46
N PHE A 162 -4.68 0.72 10.87
CA PHE A 162 -4.94 -0.44 11.73
C PHE A 162 -6.02 -1.28 11.08
N PRO A 163 -5.68 -2.25 10.23
CA PRO A 163 -6.66 -3.00 9.44
C PRO A 163 -7.68 -3.80 10.25
N PHE A 164 -7.37 -4.09 11.51
CA PHE A 164 -8.20 -4.89 12.40
C PHE A 164 -8.94 -4.06 13.46
N ALA A 165 -8.94 -2.73 13.35
CA ALA A 165 -9.53 -1.87 14.39
C ALA A 165 -11.04 -2.06 14.59
N ASN A 166 -11.77 -2.47 13.55
CA ASN A 166 -13.23 -2.64 13.57
C ASN A 166 -13.66 -4.10 13.32
N ILE A 167 -12.80 -5.06 13.62
CA ILE A 167 -13.13 -6.48 13.51
C ILE A 167 -13.55 -6.98 14.89
N GLU A 168 -14.80 -7.45 14.99
CA GLU A 168 -15.37 -8.11 16.18
C GLU A 168 -15.49 -9.62 15.97
#